data_2f9dcf130a32b03111a5f90cf04b9be3
#
_entry.id   2f9dcf130a32b03111a5f90cf04b9be3
#
_cell.length_a   1.000
_cell.length_b   1.000
_cell.length_c   1.000
_cell.angle_alpha   90.00
_cell.angle_beta   90.00
_cell.angle_gamma   90.00
#
_symmetry.space_group_name_H-M   'P 1'
#
loop_
_entity.id
_entity.type
_entity.pdbx_description
1 polymer ?
#
loop_
_entity_poly.entity_id
_entity_poly.type
_entity_poly.pdbx_seq_one_letter_code
_entity_poly.pdbx_strand_id
1 'polypeptide(L)'
;MSPVSKTTFKDWQKEQLKDPEFAAIARELEPGYQIARLRIAHGLTQAQLAEMVGTHQPSIARIESGKSLPSLLFLERVASVLNARVEVRILPM
;
A
#
# COMPACT_ATOMS: atom_id res chain seq x y z
N MET A 1 -3.03 35.48 3.23
CA MET A 1 -2.66 34.15 3.30
C MET A 1 -3.61 33.21 2.67
N SER A 2 -3.13 32.17 2.41
CA SER A 2 -3.70 31.19 1.55
C SER A 2 -4.94 30.50 2.13
N PRO A 3 -5.98 30.30 1.36
CA PRO A 3 -7.15 29.53 1.78
C PRO A 3 -6.84 28.04 1.98
N VAL A 4 -5.61 27.66 1.80
CA VAL A 4 -5.17 26.27 2.00
C VAL A 4 -5.52 25.72 3.37
N SER A 5 -5.73 26.61 4.35
CA SER A 5 -6.11 26.21 5.70
C SER A 5 -7.37 25.37 5.76
N LYS A 6 -8.23 25.43 4.73
CA LYS A 6 -9.47 24.64 4.67
C LYS A 6 -9.35 23.39 3.83
N THR A 7 -8.20 23.19 3.17
CA THR A 7 -8.00 22.05 2.30
C THR A 7 -6.96 21.11 2.95
N THR A 8 -7.37 19.90 3.24
CA THR A 8 -6.45 18.90 3.78
C THR A 8 -5.76 18.17 2.64
N PHE A 9 -4.68 17.47 2.98
CA PHE A 9 -4.00 16.61 2.02
C PHE A 9 -4.97 15.56 1.46
N LYS A 10 -5.85 15.02 2.30
CA LYS A 10 -6.85 14.03 1.85
C LYS A 10 -7.82 14.62 0.85
N ASP A 11 -8.25 15.87 1.05
CA ASP A 11 -9.16 16.54 0.12
C ASP A 11 -8.49 16.76 -1.22
N TRP A 12 -7.25 17.22 -1.21
CA TRP A 12 -6.46 17.38 -2.42
C TRP A 12 -6.28 16.04 -3.15
N GLN A 13 -5.94 14.99 -2.41
CA GLN A 13 -5.75 13.67 -2.97
C GLN A 13 -7.03 13.12 -3.60
N LYS A 14 -8.18 13.33 -2.93
CA LYS A 14 -9.48 12.95 -3.47
C LYS A 14 -9.73 13.61 -4.82
N GLU A 15 -9.43 14.91 -4.92
CA GLU A 15 -9.62 15.65 -6.15
C GLU A 15 -8.72 15.10 -7.26
N GLN A 16 -7.47 14.81 -6.95
CA GLN A 16 -6.53 14.24 -7.91
C GLN A 16 -6.93 12.84 -8.36
N LEU A 17 -7.50 12.04 -7.47
CA LEU A 17 -7.92 10.68 -7.78
C LEU A 17 -9.10 10.62 -8.75
N LYS A 18 -9.76 11.73 -9.03
CA LYS A 18 -10.77 11.81 -10.08
C LYS A 18 -10.15 11.75 -11.48
N ASP A 19 -8.86 12.08 -11.60
CA ASP A 19 -8.13 11.93 -12.84
C ASP A 19 -7.69 10.47 -12.98
N PRO A 20 -8.13 9.74 -14.02
CA PRO A 20 -7.78 8.33 -14.18
C PRO A 20 -6.28 8.07 -14.25
N GLU A 21 -5.52 8.99 -14.87
CA GLU A 21 -4.08 8.85 -14.98
C GLU A 21 -3.40 8.99 -13.62
N PHE A 22 -3.80 10.00 -12.85
CA PHE A 22 -3.27 10.17 -11.50
C PHE A 22 -3.68 9.00 -10.59
N ALA A 23 -4.91 8.53 -10.72
CA ALA A 23 -5.40 7.41 -9.92
C ALA A 23 -4.59 6.13 -10.18
N ALA A 24 -4.21 5.89 -11.43
CA ALA A 24 -3.38 4.74 -11.78
C ALA A 24 -2.00 4.84 -11.15
N ILE A 25 -1.36 6.02 -11.23
CA ILE A 25 -0.05 6.27 -10.63
C ILE A 25 -0.12 6.13 -9.11
N ALA A 26 -1.14 6.72 -8.49
CA ALA A 26 -1.32 6.66 -7.04
C ALA A 26 -1.49 5.21 -6.56
N ARG A 27 -2.21 4.40 -7.33
CA ARG A 27 -2.40 2.98 -7.00
C ARG A 27 -1.09 2.23 -7.01
N GLU A 28 -0.22 2.51 -7.98
CA GLU A 28 1.09 1.85 -8.08
C GLU A 28 2.00 2.17 -6.90
N LEU A 29 1.76 3.29 -6.22
CA LEU A 29 2.53 3.68 -5.04
C LEU A 29 1.96 3.13 -3.74
N GLU A 30 0.77 2.55 -3.77
CA GLU A 30 0.16 1.98 -2.57
C GLU A 30 0.88 0.71 -2.15
N PRO A 31 1.17 0.56 -0.84
CA PRO A 31 1.84 -0.64 -0.34
C PRO A 31 1.10 -1.94 -0.70
N GLY A 32 -0.22 -1.93 -0.61
CA GLY A 32 -1.02 -3.11 -0.94
C GLY A 32 -0.87 -3.54 -2.38
N TYR A 33 -0.84 -2.59 -3.29
CA TYR A 33 -0.63 -2.89 -4.70
C TYR A 33 0.76 -3.48 -4.96
N GLN A 34 1.77 -2.92 -4.32
CA GLN A 34 3.14 -3.39 -4.46
C GLN A 34 3.30 -4.80 -3.90
N ILE A 35 2.66 -5.09 -2.77
CA ILE A 35 2.64 -6.42 -2.18
C ILE A 35 1.98 -7.42 -3.12
N ALA A 36 0.83 -7.07 -3.68
CA ALA A 36 0.13 -7.95 -4.61
C ALA A 36 0.99 -8.29 -5.84
N ARG A 37 1.66 -7.29 -6.39
CA ARG A 37 2.54 -7.51 -7.54
C ARG A 37 3.69 -8.44 -7.21
N LEU A 38 4.35 -8.22 -6.07
CA LEU A 38 5.45 -9.08 -5.64
C LEU A 38 4.97 -10.49 -5.36
N ARG A 39 3.81 -10.63 -4.72
CA ARG A 39 3.22 -11.93 -4.44
C ARG A 39 2.98 -12.72 -5.74
N ILE A 40 2.39 -12.06 -6.71
CA ILE A 40 2.09 -12.68 -8.01
C ILE A 40 3.39 -13.05 -8.73
N ALA A 41 4.38 -12.17 -8.68
CA ALA A 41 5.69 -12.43 -9.28
C ALA A 41 6.38 -13.65 -8.67
N HIS A 42 6.14 -13.92 -7.39
CA HIS A 42 6.66 -15.10 -6.70
C HIS A 42 5.77 -16.35 -6.89
N GLY A 43 4.69 -16.23 -7.65
CA GLY A 43 3.79 -17.35 -7.90
C GLY A 43 2.99 -17.79 -6.68
N LEU A 44 2.77 -16.89 -5.72
CA LEU A 44 2.09 -17.21 -4.47
C LEU A 44 0.62 -16.76 -4.50
N THR A 45 -0.25 -17.58 -3.90
CA THR A 45 -1.62 -17.14 -3.59
C THR A 45 -1.62 -16.29 -2.34
N GLN A 46 -2.72 -15.57 -2.10
CA GLN A 46 -2.88 -14.82 -0.86
C GLN A 46 -2.79 -15.73 0.36
N ALA A 47 -3.37 -16.92 0.28
CA ALA A 47 -3.32 -17.89 1.39
C ALA A 47 -1.89 -18.37 1.64
N GLN A 48 -1.13 -18.63 0.59
CA GLN A 48 0.27 -19.05 0.73
C GLN A 48 1.12 -17.96 1.36
N LEU A 49 0.96 -16.73 0.90
CA LEU A 49 1.67 -15.59 1.48
C LEU A 49 1.30 -15.43 2.96
N ALA A 50 0.01 -15.50 3.29
CA ALA A 50 -0.46 -15.39 4.65
C ALA A 50 0.19 -16.43 5.56
N GLU A 51 0.28 -17.66 5.11
CA GLU A 51 0.93 -18.73 5.85
C GLU A 51 2.41 -18.44 6.09
N MET A 52 3.12 -17.98 5.08
CA MET A 52 4.54 -17.65 5.18
C MET A 52 4.81 -16.48 6.13
N VAL A 53 3.90 -15.52 6.17
CA VAL A 53 4.00 -14.36 7.07
C VAL A 53 3.59 -14.71 8.51
N GLY A 54 2.78 -15.74 8.68
CA GLY A 54 2.21 -16.10 9.97
C GLY A 54 0.92 -15.37 10.28
N THR A 55 0.11 -15.12 9.27
CA THR A 55 -1.18 -14.46 9.41
C THR A 55 -2.25 -15.26 8.65
N HIS A 56 -3.39 -14.66 8.41
CA HIS A 56 -4.50 -15.29 7.71
C HIS A 56 -4.79 -14.62 6.38
N GLN A 57 -5.32 -15.38 5.43
CA GLN A 57 -5.60 -14.89 4.10
C GLN A 57 -6.44 -13.60 4.08
N PRO A 58 -7.49 -13.42 4.90
CA PRO A 58 -8.23 -12.15 4.90
C PRO A 58 -7.38 -10.92 5.24
N SER A 59 -6.35 -11.08 6.07
CA SER A 59 -5.43 -9.97 6.39
C SER A 59 -4.66 -9.53 5.15
N ILE A 60 -4.17 -10.48 4.37
CA ILE A 60 -3.46 -10.18 3.13
C ILE A 60 -4.42 -9.53 2.12
N ALA A 61 -5.63 -10.07 2.00
CA ALA A 61 -6.63 -9.51 1.08
C ALA A 61 -6.97 -8.06 1.41
N ARG A 62 -7.10 -7.72 2.69
CA ARG A 62 -7.37 -6.35 3.13
C ARG A 62 -6.24 -5.40 2.78
N ILE A 63 -5.01 -5.82 2.98
CA ILE A 63 -3.83 -5.02 2.64
C ILE A 63 -3.78 -4.78 1.14
N GLU A 64 -3.94 -5.83 0.35
CA GLU A 64 -3.86 -5.73 -1.10
C GLU A 64 -4.98 -4.89 -1.70
N SER A 65 -6.16 -4.87 -1.06
CA SER A 65 -7.28 -4.06 -1.52
C SER A 65 -7.20 -2.60 -1.08
N GLY A 66 -6.26 -2.25 -0.22
CA GLY A 66 -6.14 -0.90 0.31
C GLY A 66 -7.16 -0.55 1.38
N LYS A 67 -7.95 -1.51 1.85
CA LYS A 67 -8.96 -1.27 2.89
C LYS A 67 -8.34 -1.07 4.26
N SER A 68 -7.12 -1.53 4.44
CA SER A 68 -6.44 -1.48 5.72
C SER A 68 -5.01 -1.00 5.49
N LEU A 69 -4.57 -0.07 6.32
CA LEU A 69 -3.17 0.36 6.33
C LEU A 69 -2.45 -0.43 7.42
N PRO A 70 -1.59 -1.38 7.07
CA PRO A 70 -0.88 -2.17 8.06
C PRO A 70 0.19 -1.35 8.76
N SER A 71 0.63 -1.83 9.93
CA SER A 71 1.76 -1.23 10.60
C SER A 71 3.04 -1.40 9.78
N LEU A 72 4.00 -0.53 10.01
CA LEU A 72 5.29 -0.63 9.32
C LEU A 72 5.98 -1.95 9.61
N LEU A 73 5.91 -2.43 10.86
CA LEU A 73 6.50 -3.71 11.23
C LEU A 73 5.87 -4.86 10.46
N PHE A 74 4.55 -4.83 10.29
CA PHE A 74 3.87 -5.88 9.54
C PHE A 74 4.22 -5.82 8.06
N LEU A 75 4.31 -4.63 7.50
CA LEU A 75 4.77 -4.45 6.11
C LEU A 75 6.18 -5.00 5.92
N GLU A 76 7.07 -4.76 6.87
CA GLU A 76 8.43 -5.28 6.82
C GLU A 76 8.46 -6.81 6.84
N ARG A 77 7.59 -7.44 7.64
CA ARG A 77 7.48 -8.90 7.67
C ARG A 77 7.02 -9.45 6.33
N VAL A 78 5.98 -8.85 5.76
CA VAL A 78 5.45 -9.28 4.47
C VAL A 78 6.50 -9.10 3.38
N ALA A 79 7.14 -7.94 3.34
CA ALA A 79 8.17 -7.66 2.35
C ALA A 79 9.34 -8.63 2.46
N SER A 80 9.77 -8.93 3.68
CA SER A 80 10.86 -9.86 3.93
C SER A 80 10.59 -11.25 3.35
N VAL A 81 9.37 -11.75 3.51
CA VAL A 81 8.94 -13.03 2.95
C VAL A 81 9.01 -13.01 1.42
N LEU A 82 8.77 -11.85 0.82
CA LEU A 82 8.82 -11.65 -0.62
C LEU A 82 10.20 -11.22 -1.12
N ASN A 83 11.22 -11.37 -0.28
CA ASN A 83 12.60 -10.99 -0.59
C ASN A 83 12.71 -9.51 -0.98
N ALA A 84 11.99 -8.67 -0.27
CA ALA A 84 11.93 -7.23 -0.49
C ALA A 84 12.13 -6.50 0.83
N ARG A 85 12.23 -5.19 0.75
CA ARG A 85 12.33 -4.34 1.95
C ARG A 85 11.43 -3.13 1.79
N VAL A 86 11.04 -2.55 2.91
CA VAL A 86 10.21 -1.36 2.94
C VAL A 86 11.10 -0.14 3.12
N GLU A 87 10.87 0.87 2.30
CA GLU A 87 11.49 2.18 2.47
C GLU A 87 10.40 3.20 2.79
N VAL A 88 10.65 4.01 3.80
CA VAL A 88 9.76 5.11 4.17
C VAL A 88 10.54 6.41 4.04
N ARG A 89 9.95 7.36 3.34
CA ARG A 89 10.55 8.68 3.19
C ARG A 89 9.64 9.74 3.79
N ILE A 90 10.22 10.56 4.62
CA ILE A 90 9.56 11.75 5.13
C ILE A 90 10.32 12.94 4.56
N LEU A 91 9.64 13.70 3.72
CA LEU A 91 10.27 14.80 3.03
C LEU A 91 9.88 16.12 3.68
N PRO A 92 10.82 17.06 3.83
CA PRO A 92 10.47 18.39 4.31
C PRO A 92 9.57 19.08 3.29
N MET A 93 8.70 19.91 3.79
CA MET A 93 7.77 20.66 2.96
C MET A 93 8.47 21.83 2.23
#